data_01c22c999195470f9496af75d885ee47
#
_entry.id   01c22c999195470f9496af75d885ee47
#
_cell.length_a   1.000
_cell.length_b   1.000
_cell.length_c   1.000
_cell.angle_alpha   90.00
_cell.angle_beta   90.00
_cell.angle_gamma   90.00
#
_symmetry.space_group_name_H-M   'P 1'
#
loop_
_entity.id
_entity.type
_entity.pdbx_description
1 polymer ?
#
loop_
_entity_poly.entity_id
_entity_poly.type
_entity_poly.pdbx_seq_one_letter_code
_entity_poly.pdbx_strand_id
1 'polypeptide(L)'
;MHNRIREVRKALHMTQADFGAKIGVRGNTVTGYENGQRVPSDAVIVSICRTYDVNERWLRTGEGEMFIQISRDQEIMDFVADTMQDDEDNFRRRFLLALSRLPEERWADIEAFARQITAENKEADQD
;
A
#
# COMPACT_ATOMS: atom_id res chain seq x y z
N MET A 1 -13.71 -18.02 5.69
CA MET A 1 -12.90 -17.01 6.40
C MET A 1 -11.51 -17.51 6.78
N HIS A 2 -11.38 -18.65 7.39
CA HIS A 2 -10.07 -19.13 7.89
C HIS A 2 -9.01 -19.29 6.80
N ASN A 3 -9.37 -19.79 5.62
CA ASN A 3 -8.43 -19.92 4.50
C ASN A 3 -7.97 -18.57 4.00
N ARG A 4 -8.83 -17.56 4.04
CA ARG A 4 -8.51 -16.22 3.56
C ARG A 4 -7.51 -15.51 4.48
N ILE A 5 -7.58 -15.72 5.78
CA ILE A 5 -6.58 -15.20 6.72
C ILE A 5 -5.20 -15.78 6.38
N ARG A 6 -5.12 -17.08 6.12
CA ARG A 6 -3.87 -17.73 5.69
C ARG A 6 -3.36 -17.16 4.37
N GLU A 7 -4.25 -16.94 3.41
CA GLU A 7 -3.88 -16.36 2.11
C GLU A 7 -3.27 -14.96 2.25
N VAL A 8 -3.84 -14.11 3.09
CA VAL A 8 -3.30 -12.77 3.37
C VAL A 8 -1.89 -12.89 3.94
N ARG A 9 -1.74 -13.73 4.98
CA ARG A 9 -0.44 -13.89 5.64
C ARG A 9 0.63 -14.37 4.65
N LYS A 10 0.30 -15.35 3.83
CA LYS A 10 1.24 -15.90 2.84
C LYS A 10 1.56 -14.87 1.74
N ALA A 11 0.57 -14.11 1.30
CA ALA A 11 0.79 -13.04 0.32
C ALA A 11 1.76 -11.97 0.85
N LEU A 12 1.77 -11.75 2.17
CA LEU A 12 2.66 -10.78 2.82
C LEU A 12 4.00 -11.42 3.24
N HIS A 13 4.21 -12.71 2.99
CA HIS A 13 5.41 -13.46 3.37
C HIS A 13 5.73 -13.37 4.86
N MET A 14 4.70 -13.44 5.71
CA MET A 14 4.83 -13.32 7.15
C MET A 14 4.63 -14.66 7.85
N THR A 15 5.31 -14.84 9.00
CA THR A 15 5.04 -15.95 9.90
C THR A 15 3.75 -15.69 10.68
N GLN A 16 3.17 -16.73 11.25
CA GLN A 16 1.98 -16.59 12.11
C GLN A 16 2.26 -15.67 13.31
N ALA A 17 3.46 -15.79 13.90
CA ALA A 17 3.86 -14.98 15.04
C ALA A 17 3.97 -13.50 14.65
N ASP A 18 4.62 -13.19 13.54
CA ASP A 18 4.80 -11.81 13.08
C ASP A 18 3.46 -11.18 12.67
N PHE A 19 2.63 -11.94 11.97
CA PHE A 19 1.30 -11.49 11.56
C PHE A 19 0.45 -11.15 12.78
N GLY A 20 0.44 -12.04 13.78
CA GLY A 20 -0.34 -11.83 15.00
C GLY A 20 0.16 -10.67 15.84
N ALA A 21 1.47 -10.49 15.93
CA ALA A 21 2.08 -9.43 16.76
C ALA A 21 1.58 -8.04 16.36
N LYS A 22 1.41 -7.78 15.07
CA LYS A 22 0.96 -6.47 14.58
C LYS A 22 -0.52 -6.20 14.85
N ILE A 23 -1.32 -7.23 15.07
CA ILE A 23 -2.75 -7.09 15.39
C ILE A 23 -3.06 -7.42 16.85
N GLY A 24 -2.00 -7.61 17.67
CA GLY A 24 -2.15 -7.80 19.11
C GLY A 24 -2.58 -9.19 19.54
N VAL A 25 -2.34 -10.22 18.73
CA VAL A 25 -2.63 -11.61 19.09
C VAL A 25 -1.38 -12.47 18.96
N ARG A 26 -1.39 -13.64 19.64
CA ARG A 26 -0.27 -14.57 19.58
C ARG A 26 -0.30 -15.42 18.32
N GLY A 27 0.86 -15.96 17.93
CA GLY A 27 0.97 -16.83 16.77
C GLY A 27 0.06 -18.06 16.83
N ASN A 28 -0.09 -18.66 18.01
CA ASN A 28 -0.99 -19.80 18.18
C ASN A 28 -2.47 -19.42 18.02
N THR A 29 -2.83 -18.18 18.31
CA THR A 29 -4.17 -17.66 18.04
C THR A 29 -4.39 -17.54 16.53
N VAL A 30 -3.40 -17.05 15.81
CA VAL A 30 -3.45 -17.01 14.33
C VAL A 30 -3.60 -18.43 13.76
N THR A 31 -2.86 -19.39 14.30
CA THR A 31 -2.99 -20.81 13.92
C THR A 31 -4.44 -21.26 14.06
N GLY A 32 -5.09 -20.94 15.20
CA GLY A 32 -6.49 -21.27 15.45
C GLY A 32 -7.43 -20.64 14.43
N TYR A 33 -7.20 -19.40 14.04
CA TYR A 33 -7.98 -18.75 12.99
C TYR A 33 -7.80 -19.43 11.63
N GLU A 34 -6.58 -19.80 11.28
CA GLU A 34 -6.27 -20.38 9.96
C GLU A 34 -6.81 -21.81 9.80
N ASN A 35 -6.90 -22.57 10.87
CA ASN A 35 -7.43 -23.95 10.80
C ASN A 35 -8.90 -24.07 11.19
N GLY A 36 -9.57 -22.95 11.45
CA GLY A 36 -11.01 -22.94 11.76
C GLY A 36 -11.38 -23.28 13.18
N GLN A 37 -10.41 -23.48 14.08
CA GLN A 37 -10.67 -23.77 15.49
C GLN A 37 -11.18 -22.57 16.27
N ARG A 38 -10.81 -21.37 15.82
CA ARG A 38 -11.25 -20.11 16.43
C ARG A 38 -11.81 -19.19 15.34
N VAL A 39 -12.85 -18.44 15.71
CA VAL A 39 -13.43 -17.42 14.83
C VAL A 39 -12.94 -16.06 15.33
N PRO A 40 -12.27 -15.25 14.49
CA PRO A 40 -11.86 -13.92 14.92
C PRO A 40 -13.07 -13.04 15.19
N SER A 41 -12.97 -12.21 16.24
CA SER A 41 -14.00 -11.21 16.54
C SER A 41 -14.03 -10.13 15.44
N ASP A 42 -15.12 -9.36 15.39
CA ASP A 42 -15.21 -8.22 14.47
C ASP A 42 -14.07 -7.24 14.69
N ALA A 43 -13.66 -6.99 15.94
CA ALA A 43 -12.53 -6.12 16.25
C ALA A 43 -11.23 -6.63 15.64
N VAL A 44 -10.98 -7.95 15.71
CA VAL A 44 -9.79 -8.56 15.09
C VAL A 44 -9.85 -8.46 13.57
N ILE A 45 -11.00 -8.71 12.98
CA ILE A 45 -11.20 -8.60 11.52
C ILE A 45 -10.89 -7.17 11.06
N VAL A 46 -11.44 -6.17 11.75
CA VAL A 46 -11.18 -4.76 11.44
C VAL A 46 -9.69 -4.43 11.59
N SER A 47 -9.06 -4.96 12.63
CA SER A 47 -7.62 -4.76 12.87
C SER A 47 -6.77 -5.33 11.74
N ILE A 48 -7.09 -6.53 11.27
CA ILE A 48 -6.42 -7.14 10.11
C ILE A 48 -6.55 -6.24 8.88
N CYS A 49 -7.77 -5.79 8.60
CA CYS A 49 -8.05 -4.97 7.43
C CYS A 49 -7.30 -3.63 7.46
N ARG A 50 -7.25 -2.98 8.61
CA ARG A 50 -6.54 -1.70 8.77
C ARG A 50 -5.03 -1.85 8.75
N THR A 51 -4.51 -2.88 9.41
CA THR A 51 -3.06 -3.08 9.51
C THR A 51 -2.43 -3.48 8.18
N TYR A 52 -3.13 -4.31 7.40
CA TYR A 52 -2.59 -4.91 6.19
C TYR A 52 -3.27 -4.44 4.90
N ASP A 53 -4.12 -3.44 4.98
CA ASP A 53 -4.87 -2.91 3.82
C ASP A 53 -5.67 -3.98 3.09
N VAL A 54 -6.31 -4.86 3.86
CA VAL A 54 -7.14 -5.95 3.34
C VAL A 54 -8.57 -5.46 3.13
N ASN A 55 -9.17 -5.86 2.02
CA ASN A 55 -10.57 -5.61 1.73
C ASN A 55 -11.45 -6.44 2.66
N GLU A 56 -12.20 -5.78 3.56
CA GLU A 56 -13.04 -6.45 4.56
C GLU A 56 -14.08 -7.35 3.91
N ARG A 57 -14.71 -6.89 2.81
CA ARG A 57 -15.70 -7.69 2.09
C ARG A 57 -15.08 -8.98 1.56
N TRP A 58 -13.89 -8.91 0.99
CA TRP A 58 -13.19 -10.10 0.53
C TRP A 58 -12.86 -11.03 1.70
N LEU A 59 -12.37 -10.49 2.79
CA LEU A 59 -11.99 -11.31 3.96
C LEU A 59 -13.21 -12.03 4.53
N ARG A 60 -14.37 -11.38 4.58
CA ARG A 60 -15.60 -11.97 5.12
C ARG A 60 -16.32 -12.88 4.14
N THR A 61 -16.36 -12.53 2.86
CA THR A 61 -17.24 -13.20 1.89
C THR A 61 -16.51 -13.87 0.73
N GLY A 62 -15.25 -13.50 0.49
CA GLY A 62 -14.50 -13.96 -0.68
C GLY A 62 -14.74 -13.15 -1.94
N GLU A 63 -15.61 -12.14 -1.87
CA GLU A 63 -15.92 -11.28 -3.03
C GLU A 63 -14.99 -10.10 -3.13
N GLY A 64 -14.54 -9.79 -4.35
CA GLY A 64 -13.67 -8.66 -4.64
C GLY A 64 -12.20 -9.01 -4.54
N GLU A 65 -11.35 -7.98 -4.45
CA GLU A 65 -9.91 -8.14 -4.37
C GLU A 65 -9.43 -8.28 -2.92
N MET A 66 -8.37 -9.06 -2.72
CA MET A 66 -7.79 -9.30 -1.39
C MET A 66 -7.36 -8.01 -0.71
N PHE A 67 -6.62 -7.15 -1.42
CA PHE A 67 -6.11 -5.90 -0.89
C PHE A 67 -6.90 -4.71 -1.42
N ILE A 68 -7.02 -3.67 -0.58
CA ILE A 68 -7.61 -2.40 -1.01
C ILE A 68 -6.61 -1.76 -1.98
N GLN A 69 -7.04 -1.56 -3.21
CA GLN A 69 -6.25 -0.82 -4.18
C GLN A 69 -6.67 0.65 -4.11
N ILE A 70 -5.79 1.47 -3.52
CA ILE A 70 -5.91 2.91 -3.64
C ILE A 70 -5.62 3.19 -5.11
N SER A 71 -6.57 3.76 -5.86
CA SER A 71 -6.34 4.09 -7.26
C SER A 71 -5.16 5.06 -7.35
N ARG A 72 -4.38 4.96 -8.44
CA ARG A 72 -3.26 5.87 -8.69
C ARG A 72 -3.72 7.33 -8.69
N ASP A 73 -4.93 7.57 -9.19
CA ASP A 73 -5.52 8.90 -9.20
C ASP A 73 -5.73 9.41 -7.78
N GLN A 74 -6.20 8.55 -6.88
CA GLN A 74 -6.41 8.93 -5.48
C GLN A 74 -5.09 9.24 -4.78
N GLU A 75 -4.03 8.47 -5.05
CA GLU A 75 -2.69 8.75 -4.51
C GLU A 75 -2.19 10.13 -4.95
N ILE A 76 -2.37 10.45 -6.23
CA ILE A 76 -1.97 11.76 -6.77
C ILE A 76 -2.78 12.88 -6.10
N MET A 77 -4.09 12.70 -5.99
CA MET A 77 -4.97 13.69 -5.36
C MET A 77 -4.63 13.91 -3.89
N ASP A 78 -4.32 12.85 -3.16
CA ASP A 78 -3.93 12.93 -1.75
C ASP A 78 -2.60 13.69 -1.60
N PHE A 79 -1.64 13.41 -2.46
CA PHE A 79 -0.35 14.11 -2.48
C PHE A 79 -0.55 15.60 -2.77
N VAL A 80 -1.36 15.94 -3.76
CA VAL A 80 -1.66 17.33 -4.10
C VAL A 80 -2.35 18.03 -2.93
N ALA A 81 -3.36 17.41 -2.33
CA ALA A 81 -4.08 17.97 -1.19
C ALA A 81 -3.15 18.22 0.00
N ASP A 82 -2.26 17.27 0.30
CA ASP A 82 -1.28 17.40 1.36
C ASP A 82 -0.30 18.56 1.08
N THR A 83 0.16 18.66 -0.16
CA THR A 83 1.06 19.73 -0.60
C THR A 83 0.40 21.12 -0.50
N MET A 84 -0.92 21.20 -0.73
CA MET A 84 -1.64 22.47 -0.63
C MET A 84 -1.74 23.00 0.80
N GLN A 85 -1.47 22.16 1.81
CA GLN A 85 -1.40 22.59 3.21
C GLN A 85 -0.05 23.21 3.56
N ASP A 86 0.97 23.05 2.72
CA ASP A 86 2.29 23.65 2.90
C ASP A 86 2.22 25.17 2.73
N ASP A 87 3.16 25.87 3.36
CA ASP A 87 3.32 27.32 3.15
C ASP A 87 3.66 27.62 1.68
N GLU A 88 3.28 28.80 1.20
CA GLU A 88 3.50 29.21 -0.19
C GLU A 88 4.98 29.15 -0.59
N ASP A 89 5.88 29.38 0.35
CA ASP A 89 7.33 29.34 0.12
C ASP A 89 7.92 27.92 0.18
N ASN A 90 7.12 26.90 0.48
CA ASN A 90 7.61 25.53 0.52
C ASN A 90 8.04 25.07 -0.87
N PHE A 91 9.22 24.45 -0.96
CA PHE A 91 9.78 23.96 -2.22
C PHE A 91 8.84 23.01 -2.96
N ARG A 92 8.21 22.08 -2.25
CA ARG A 92 7.30 21.09 -2.84
C ARG A 92 6.13 21.77 -3.55
N ARG A 93 5.53 22.76 -2.91
CA ARG A 93 4.42 23.53 -3.47
C ARG A 93 4.87 24.37 -4.68
N ARG A 94 6.00 25.07 -4.58
CA ARG A 94 6.57 25.85 -5.69
C ARG A 94 6.93 24.96 -6.88
N PHE A 95 7.48 23.79 -6.59
CA PHE A 95 7.84 22.80 -7.62
C PHE A 95 6.62 22.32 -8.39
N LEU A 96 5.52 21.97 -7.68
CA LEU A 96 4.28 21.57 -8.33
C LEU A 96 3.70 22.69 -9.20
N LEU A 97 3.75 23.93 -8.72
CA LEU A 97 3.29 25.06 -9.53
C LEU A 97 4.10 25.20 -10.81
N ALA A 98 5.42 25.08 -10.71
CA ALA A 98 6.30 25.11 -11.88
C ALA A 98 5.98 23.99 -12.86
N LEU A 99 5.76 22.77 -12.36
CA LEU A 99 5.38 21.63 -13.20
C LEU A 99 4.05 21.86 -13.91
N SER A 100 3.08 22.49 -13.23
CA SER A 100 1.75 22.75 -13.81
C SER A 100 1.82 23.75 -14.98
N ARG A 101 2.85 24.58 -15.01
CA ARG A 101 3.07 25.58 -16.06
C ARG A 101 4.02 25.11 -17.16
N LEU A 102 4.53 23.90 -17.05
CA LEU A 102 5.49 23.36 -18.00
C LEU A 102 4.81 23.08 -19.34
N PRO A 103 5.35 23.57 -20.47
CA PRO A 103 4.81 23.23 -21.79
C PRO A 103 4.91 21.72 -22.06
N GLU A 104 3.99 21.20 -22.85
CA GLU A 104 3.92 19.76 -23.15
C GLU A 104 5.21 19.23 -23.76
N GLU A 105 5.87 20.01 -24.61
CA GLU A 105 7.14 19.65 -25.25
C GLU A 105 8.25 19.40 -24.21
N ARG A 106 8.22 20.15 -23.11
CA ARG A 106 9.20 20.00 -22.03
C ARG A 106 8.98 18.73 -21.20
N TRP A 107 7.74 18.28 -21.12
CA TRP A 107 7.44 17.02 -20.42
C TRP A 107 8.14 15.84 -21.11
N ALA A 108 8.22 15.84 -22.45
CA ALA A 108 8.93 14.79 -23.17
C ALA A 108 10.43 14.76 -22.81
N ASP A 109 11.04 15.93 -22.64
CA ASP A 109 12.45 16.05 -22.23
C ASP A 109 12.66 15.48 -20.83
N ILE A 110 11.75 15.78 -19.90
CA ILE A 110 11.80 15.26 -18.52
C ILE A 110 11.65 13.74 -18.53
N GLU A 111 10.73 13.20 -19.32
CA GLU A 111 10.55 11.76 -19.44
C GLU A 111 11.82 11.07 -19.94
N ALA A 112 12.46 11.63 -20.97
CA ALA A 112 13.71 11.09 -21.51
C ALA A 112 14.82 11.11 -20.46
N PHE A 113 14.93 12.18 -19.68
CA PHE A 113 15.92 12.31 -18.60
C PHE A 113 15.65 11.28 -17.49
N ALA A 114 14.38 11.12 -17.08
CA ALA A 114 14.00 10.16 -16.05
C ALA A 114 14.32 8.72 -16.47
N ARG A 115 14.14 8.39 -17.74
CA ARG A 115 14.48 7.07 -18.29
C ARG A 115 15.98 6.79 -18.21
N GLN A 116 16.82 7.80 -18.46
CA GLN A 116 18.28 7.66 -18.34
C GLN A 116 18.67 7.33 -16.89
N ILE A 117 18.11 8.04 -15.92
CA ILE A 117 18.38 7.79 -14.50
C ILE A 117 18.00 6.36 -14.13
N THR A 118 16.82 5.89 -14.56
CA THR A 118 16.34 4.54 -14.28
C THR A 118 17.25 3.47 -14.91
N ALA A 119 17.70 3.69 -16.15
CA ALA A 119 18.61 2.77 -16.84
C ALA A 119 19.97 2.67 -16.13
N GLU A 120 20.53 3.81 -15.72
CA GLU A 120 21.80 3.85 -14.97
C GLU A 120 21.69 3.13 -13.63
N ASN A 121 20.59 3.32 -12.92
CA ASN A 121 20.34 2.63 -11.65
C ASN A 121 20.23 1.12 -11.83
N LYS A 122 19.63 0.65 -12.91
CA LYS A 122 19.53 -0.78 -13.21
C LYS A 122 20.90 -1.39 -13.51
N GLU A 123 21.77 -0.67 -14.23
CA GLU A 123 23.14 -1.13 -14.50
C GLU A 123 23.97 -1.18 -13.23
N ALA A 124 23.82 -0.21 -12.33
CA ALA A 124 24.49 -0.17 -11.05
C ALA A 124 24.07 -1.34 -10.14
N ASP A 125 22.78 -1.70 -10.16
CA ASP A 125 22.24 -2.80 -9.35
C ASP A 125 22.66 -4.18 -9.85
N GLN A 126 23.16 -4.32 -11.08
CA GLN A 126 23.61 -5.58 -11.67
C GLN A 126 25.08 -5.90 -11.38
N ASP A 127 25.83 -4.93 -10.91
CA ASP A 127 27.22 -5.09 -10.50
C ASP A 127 27.29 -5.44 -9.00
#